data_2aa887cea7ce3462666c30125e7da5c8
#
_entry.id   2aa887cea7ce3462666c30125e7da5c8
#
_cell.length_a   1.000
_cell.length_b   1.000
_cell.length_c   1.000
_cell.angle_alpha   90.00
_cell.angle_beta   90.00
_cell.angle_gamma   90.00
#
_symmetry.space_group_name_H-M   'P 1'
#
loop_
_entity.id
_entity.type
_entity.pdbx_description
1 polymer ?
#
loop_
_entity_poly.entity_id
_entity_poly.type
_entity_poly.pdbx_seq_one_letter_code
_entity_poly.pdbx_strand_id
1 'polypeptide(L)'
;MTPTQSDMLLRRLLWVIVGGWKKYDAEGAIGQFFGSGVLELRETLGPVLWQLPPSLGFDPSVLEDFLDALPKTLGDAAALAETPPEIPTEVRDQLIRYAVEPRNASFEATEAIEILSRHNAALVMADSAGKHPFFDEVTADFTYVRLHGSPRIYYSNYSEADLEAWAARLRPLLEVGRDCYVYFDNTAAGHAPTNALTLEHLLDADGWAIGGGAAAS
;
A
#
# COMPACT_ATOMS: atom_id res chain seq x y z
N MET A 1 -22.97 -2.52 -0.32
CA MET A 1 -22.16 -3.28 -1.28
C MET A 1 -21.38 -4.33 -0.50
N THR A 2 -21.57 -5.59 -0.82
CA THR A 2 -20.74 -6.68 -0.26
C THR A 2 -19.30 -6.49 -0.73
N PRO A 3 -18.29 -6.78 0.13
CA PRO A 3 -16.89 -6.75 -0.28
C PRO A 3 -16.74 -7.61 -1.54
N THR A 4 -16.02 -7.10 -2.53
CA THR A 4 -15.76 -7.86 -3.75
C THR A 4 -14.99 -9.14 -3.39
N GLN A 5 -15.15 -10.18 -4.20
CA GLN A 5 -14.43 -11.45 -4.00
C GLN A 5 -12.91 -11.24 -3.96
N SER A 6 -12.42 -10.22 -4.66
CA SER A 6 -11.02 -9.75 -4.63
C SER A 6 -10.60 -9.19 -3.26
N ASP A 7 -11.45 -8.39 -2.57
CA ASP A 7 -11.17 -7.90 -1.21
C ASP A 7 -11.09 -9.03 -0.19
N MET A 8 -11.91 -10.06 -0.35
CA MET A 8 -11.89 -11.23 0.53
C MET A 8 -10.67 -12.13 0.25
N LEU A 9 -10.25 -12.26 -1.00
CA LEU A 9 -9.04 -12.99 -1.37
C LEU A 9 -7.79 -12.28 -0.86
N LEU A 10 -7.65 -10.97 -1.06
CA LEU A 10 -6.57 -10.13 -0.54
C LEU A 10 -6.44 -10.24 0.99
N ARG A 11 -7.56 -10.15 1.73
CA ARG A 11 -7.56 -10.29 3.20
C ARG A 11 -7.17 -11.70 3.65
N ARG A 12 -7.57 -12.76 2.93
CA ARG A 12 -7.20 -14.14 3.23
C ARG A 12 -5.75 -14.44 2.86
N LEU A 13 -5.26 -13.95 1.74
CA LEU A 13 -3.87 -14.13 1.31
C LEU A 13 -2.89 -13.42 2.25
N LEU A 14 -3.16 -12.17 2.63
CA LEU A 14 -2.36 -11.44 3.60
C LEU A 14 -2.24 -12.18 4.94
N TRP A 15 -3.33 -12.80 5.40
CA TRP A 15 -3.29 -13.58 6.64
C TRP A 15 -2.44 -14.85 6.52
N VAL A 16 -2.46 -15.51 5.37
CA VAL A 16 -1.66 -16.72 5.10
C VAL A 16 -0.18 -16.36 4.94
N ILE A 17 0.17 -15.31 4.21
CA ILE A 17 1.57 -14.94 3.95
C ILE A 17 2.25 -14.49 5.24
N VAL A 18 1.63 -13.60 6.02
CA VAL A 18 2.32 -12.96 7.13
C VAL A 18 2.19 -13.70 8.46
N GLY A 19 1.07 -14.38 8.71
CA GLY A 19 0.88 -15.18 9.95
C GLY A 19 1.57 -16.53 9.92
N GLY A 20 2.01 -17.00 8.76
CA GLY A 20 2.54 -18.34 8.54
C GLY A 20 3.93 -18.41 7.90
N TRP A 21 4.64 -17.29 7.73
CA TRP A 21 5.91 -17.20 7.00
C TRP A 21 6.91 -18.33 7.34
N LYS A 22 7.04 -18.68 8.60
CA LYS A 22 7.89 -19.82 9.03
C LYS A 22 7.24 -21.22 8.90
N LYS A 23 5.95 -21.29 8.48
CA LYS A 23 5.16 -22.52 8.53
C LYS A 23 4.54 -22.94 7.18
N TYR A 24 4.46 -22.02 6.20
CA TYR A 24 3.84 -22.25 4.89
C TYR A 24 4.74 -21.76 3.77
N ASP A 25 4.52 -22.30 2.57
CA ASP A 25 5.17 -21.91 1.33
C ASP A 25 4.79 -20.45 0.95
N ALA A 26 5.66 -19.51 1.29
CA ALA A 26 5.45 -18.09 1.03
C ALA A 26 5.55 -17.75 -0.46
N GLU A 27 6.45 -18.41 -1.19
CA GLU A 27 6.59 -18.22 -2.64
C GLU A 27 5.32 -18.67 -3.36
N GLY A 28 4.75 -19.82 -2.97
CA GLY A 28 3.47 -20.29 -3.50
C GLY A 28 2.33 -19.31 -3.24
N ALA A 29 2.27 -18.70 -2.04
CA ALA A 29 1.23 -17.71 -1.71
C ALA A 29 1.40 -16.40 -2.49
N ILE A 30 2.63 -15.92 -2.70
CA ILE A 30 2.94 -14.77 -3.56
C ILE A 30 2.56 -15.09 -5.00
N GLY A 31 2.93 -16.28 -5.50
CA GLY A 31 2.57 -16.73 -6.84
C GLY A 31 1.06 -16.80 -7.06
N GLN A 32 0.28 -17.30 -6.08
CA GLN A 32 -1.18 -17.31 -6.13
C GLN A 32 -1.77 -15.90 -6.17
N PHE A 33 -1.21 -14.94 -5.41
CA PHE A 33 -1.64 -13.55 -5.46
C PHE A 33 -1.45 -12.96 -6.85
N PHE A 34 -0.27 -13.07 -7.43
CA PHE A 34 0.01 -12.54 -8.76
C PHE A 34 -0.72 -13.30 -9.87
N GLY A 35 -0.99 -14.60 -9.68
CA GLY A 35 -1.83 -15.41 -10.57
C GLY A 35 -3.33 -15.14 -10.49
N SER A 36 -3.80 -14.33 -9.53
CA SER A 36 -5.23 -14.04 -9.33
C SER A 36 -5.83 -13.04 -10.34
N GLY A 37 -5.06 -12.56 -11.31
CA GLY A 37 -5.48 -11.59 -12.33
C GLY A 37 -5.01 -10.15 -12.06
N VAL A 38 -4.29 -9.89 -10.95
CA VAL A 38 -3.79 -8.54 -10.64
C VAL A 38 -2.83 -8.03 -11.71
N LEU A 39 -2.10 -8.90 -12.38
CA LEU A 39 -1.16 -8.56 -13.46
C LEU A 39 -1.86 -8.13 -14.76
N GLU A 40 -3.17 -8.35 -14.90
CA GLU A 40 -3.96 -7.83 -16.03
C GLU A 40 -4.07 -6.29 -16.02
N LEU A 41 -3.79 -5.66 -14.87
CA LEU A 41 -3.69 -4.20 -14.74
C LEU A 41 -2.48 -3.62 -15.49
N ARG A 42 -1.44 -4.41 -15.73
CA ARG A 42 -0.26 -4.03 -16.54
C ARG A 42 0.34 -2.69 -16.09
N GLU A 43 0.50 -1.74 -16.99
CA GLU A 43 1.04 -0.39 -16.75
C GLU A 43 0.21 0.44 -15.75
N THR A 44 -1.04 0.05 -15.53
CA THR A 44 -1.92 0.74 -14.55
C THR A 44 -1.84 0.15 -13.15
N LEU A 45 -1.01 -0.89 -12.93
CA LEU A 45 -0.83 -1.47 -11.61
C LEU A 45 -0.18 -0.45 -10.67
N GLY A 46 -0.94 0.00 -9.68
CA GLY A 46 -0.44 0.80 -8.57
C GLY A 46 0.36 -0.03 -7.56
N PRO A 47 0.82 0.59 -6.45
CA PRO A 47 1.57 -0.13 -5.42
C PRO A 47 0.76 -1.27 -4.79
N VAL A 48 1.41 -2.42 -4.61
CA VAL A 48 0.83 -3.58 -3.93
C VAL A 48 0.97 -3.41 -2.43
N LEU A 49 -0.16 -3.43 -1.72
CA LEU A 49 -0.21 -3.26 -0.27
C LEU A 49 -0.12 -4.60 0.46
N TRP A 50 0.85 -4.69 1.38
CA TRP A 50 0.99 -5.79 2.33
C TRP A 50 0.66 -5.31 3.75
N GLN A 51 -0.55 -5.60 4.22
CA GLN A 51 -0.95 -5.26 5.58
C GLN A 51 -0.61 -6.38 6.55
N LEU A 52 0.17 -6.05 7.58
CA LEU A 52 0.62 -7.00 8.61
C LEU A 52 -0.35 -7.02 9.80
N PRO A 53 -0.69 -8.19 10.37
CA PRO A 53 -1.60 -8.26 11.50
C PRO A 53 -0.97 -7.69 12.79
N PRO A 54 -1.78 -7.19 13.75
CA PRO A 54 -1.27 -6.65 15.01
C PRO A 54 -0.47 -7.66 15.85
N SER A 55 -0.73 -8.96 15.66
CA SER A 55 -0.03 -10.04 16.35
C SER A 55 1.38 -10.31 15.82
N LEU A 56 1.75 -9.74 14.66
CA LEU A 56 3.07 -9.90 14.08
C LEU A 56 3.99 -8.80 14.63
N GLY A 57 4.88 -9.17 15.54
CA GLY A 57 5.99 -8.32 15.98
C GLY A 57 7.08 -8.24 14.90
N PHE A 58 7.86 -7.17 14.94
CA PHE A 58 9.01 -7.00 14.08
C PHE A 58 10.10 -8.05 14.38
N ASP A 59 10.57 -8.70 13.33
CA ASP A 59 11.74 -9.57 13.31
C ASP A 59 12.51 -9.22 12.04
N PRO A 60 13.76 -8.72 12.16
CA PRO A 60 14.54 -8.25 11.01
C PRO A 60 14.68 -9.30 9.91
N SER A 61 14.99 -10.54 10.30
CA SER A 61 15.21 -11.63 9.33
C SER A 61 13.94 -11.98 8.58
N VAL A 62 12.79 -11.97 9.27
CA VAL A 62 11.48 -12.25 8.66
C VAL A 62 11.07 -11.17 7.67
N LEU A 63 11.31 -9.90 8.02
CA LEU A 63 10.99 -8.78 7.13
C LEU A 63 11.91 -8.77 5.89
N GLU A 64 13.21 -8.98 6.08
CA GLU A 64 14.19 -9.06 4.99
C GLU A 64 13.84 -10.20 4.01
N ASP A 65 13.67 -11.43 4.53
CA ASP A 65 13.31 -12.61 3.73
C ASP A 65 12.00 -12.40 2.95
N PHE A 66 11.02 -11.72 3.58
CA PHE A 66 9.75 -11.41 2.94
C PHE A 66 9.94 -10.45 1.76
N LEU A 67 10.65 -9.34 1.96
CA LEU A 67 10.86 -8.33 0.92
C LEU A 67 11.75 -8.85 -0.22
N ASP A 68 12.72 -9.73 0.10
CA ASP A 68 13.56 -10.41 -0.90
C ASP A 68 12.76 -11.37 -1.78
N ALA A 69 11.76 -12.05 -1.23
CA ALA A 69 10.90 -12.97 -1.98
C ALA A 69 9.90 -12.26 -2.92
N LEU A 70 9.68 -10.95 -2.76
CA LEU A 70 8.76 -10.20 -3.62
C LEU A 70 9.35 -10.00 -5.03
N PRO A 71 8.59 -10.30 -6.10
CA PRO A 71 9.04 -10.09 -7.47
C PRO A 71 9.30 -8.60 -7.75
N LYS A 72 10.36 -8.30 -8.49
CA LYS A 72 10.75 -6.90 -8.76
C LYS A 72 10.01 -6.30 -9.95
N THR A 73 9.66 -7.13 -10.94
CA THR A 73 9.01 -6.69 -12.18
C THR A 73 7.71 -7.46 -12.45
N LEU A 74 6.89 -6.96 -13.37
CA LEU A 74 5.70 -7.69 -13.84
C LEU A 74 6.07 -9.04 -14.44
N GLY A 75 7.21 -9.12 -15.12
CA GLY A 75 7.72 -10.37 -15.69
C GLY A 75 8.10 -11.40 -14.64
N ASP A 76 8.78 -10.96 -13.56
CA ASP A 76 9.13 -11.81 -12.42
C ASP A 76 7.86 -12.31 -11.71
N ALA A 77 6.90 -11.42 -11.51
CA ALA A 77 5.63 -11.76 -10.86
C ALA A 77 4.82 -12.79 -11.67
N ALA A 78 4.80 -12.64 -13.00
CA ALA A 78 4.15 -13.60 -13.88
C ALA A 78 4.83 -14.98 -13.82
N ALA A 79 6.15 -15.02 -13.68
CA ALA A 79 6.90 -16.28 -13.60
C ALA A 79 6.63 -17.06 -12.29
N LEU A 80 6.18 -16.39 -11.23
CA LEU A 80 5.81 -17.03 -9.95
C LEU A 80 4.40 -17.64 -9.97
N ALA A 81 3.53 -17.23 -10.90
CA ALA A 81 2.17 -17.74 -10.98
C ALA A 81 2.14 -19.18 -11.49
N GLU A 82 1.32 -20.05 -10.89
CA GLU A 82 1.12 -21.45 -11.36
C GLU A 82 0.70 -21.50 -12.82
N THR A 83 -0.14 -20.54 -13.25
CA THR A 83 -0.52 -20.33 -14.63
C THR A 83 -0.07 -18.92 -15.02
N PRO A 84 1.13 -18.77 -15.60
CA PRO A 84 1.67 -17.46 -15.93
C PRO A 84 0.75 -16.70 -16.89
N PRO A 85 0.29 -15.49 -16.54
CA PRO A 85 -0.44 -14.64 -17.46
C PRO A 85 0.49 -14.15 -18.59
N GLU A 86 -0.09 -13.87 -19.74
CA GLU A 86 0.66 -13.26 -20.82
C GLU A 86 0.93 -11.78 -20.53
N ILE A 87 2.20 -11.44 -20.29
CA ILE A 87 2.65 -10.07 -20.09
C ILE A 87 3.31 -9.57 -21.36
N PRO A 88 2.81 -8.48 -21.97
CA PRO A 88 3.44 -7.87 -23.15
C PRO A 88 4.90 -7.51 -22.87
N THR A 89 5.75 -7.68 -23.88
CA THR A 89 7.21 -7.46 -23.74
C THR A 89 7.52 -6.03 -23.26
N GLU A 90 6.71 -5.07 -23.70
CA GLU A 90 6.89 -3.63 -23.42
C GLU A 90 6.74 -3.27 -21.95
N VAL A 91 6.01 -4.09 -21.18
CA VAL A 91 5.74 -3.84 -19.75
C VAL A 91 6.37 -4.89 -18.83
N ARG A 92 7.08 -5.87 -19.36
CA ARG A 92 7.68 -6.94 -18.54
C ARG A 92 8.65 -6.43 -17.49
N ASP A 93 9.42 -5.42 -17.85
CA ASP A 93 10.46 -4.83 -17.00
C ASP A 93 9.92 -3.69 -16.10
N GLN A 94 8.61 -3.42 -16.16
CA GLN A 94 7.98 -2.46 -15.26
C GLN A 94 8.13 -2.91 -13.82
N LEU A 95 8.68 -2.03 -12.98
CA LEU A 95 8.88 -2.29 -11.56
C LEU A 95 7.53 -2.33 -10.81
N ILE A 96 7.43 -3.26 -9.87
CA ILE A 96 6.30 -3.32 -8.93
C ILE A 96 6.69 -2.53 -7.68
N ARG A 97 5.83 -1.60 -7.27
CA ARG A 97 5.97 -0.84 -6.03
C ARG A 97 5.27 -1.58 -4.88
N TYR A 98 5.87 -1.61 -3.70
CA TYR A 98 5.32 -2.28 -2.53
C TYR A 98 5.13 -1.32 -1.37
N ALA A 99 3.98 -1.40 -0.72
CA ALA A 99 3.67 -0.70 0.51
C ALA A 99 3.42 -1.70 1.64
N VAL A 100 4.00 -1.47 2.80
CA VAL A 100 3.87 -2.31 3.99
C VAL A 100 3.15 -1.52 5.08
N GLU A 101 2.04 -2.06 5.57
CA GLU A 101 1.26 -1.48 6.67
C GLU A 101 1.39 -2.35 7.92
N PRO A 102 2.37 -2.12 8.79
CA PRO A 102 2.44 -2.80 10.07
C PRO A 102 1.34 -2.28 11.01
N ARG A 103 0.82 -3.17 11.88
CA ARG A 103 -0.15 -2.82 12.92
C ARG A 103 0.37 -3.10 14.33
N ASN A 104 1.68 -3.33 14.46
CA ASN A 104 2.39 -3.56 15.71
C ASN A 104 3.46 -2.48 15.91
N ALA A 105 3.51 -1.88 17.10
CA ALA A 105 4.44 -0.79 17.43
C ALA A 105 5.93 -1.19 17.38
N SER A 106 6.25 -2.48 17.42
CA SER A 106 7.65 -2.93 17.29
C SER A 106 8.29 -2.53 15.95
N PHE A 107 7.50 -2.18 14.93
CA PHE A 107 8.00 -1.68 13.64
C PHE A 107 8.47 -0.22 13.69
N GLU A 108 8.36 0.49 14.83
CA GLU A 108 9.03 1.79 15.08
C GLU A 108 10.56 1.64 15.19
N ALA A 109 11.08 0.41 15.25
CA ALA A 109 12.50 0.15 15.29
C ALA A 109 13.24 0.74 14.07
N THR A 110 14.36 1.43 14.30
CA THR A 110 15.19 2.00 13.25
C THR A 110 15.56 0.95 12.18
N GLU A 111 15.87 -0.27 12.60
CA GLU A 111 16.21 -1.36 11.71
C GLU A 111 15.06 -1.74 10.76
N ALA A 112 13.79 -1.64 11.20
CA ALA A 112 12.64 -1.85 10.32
C ALA A 112 12.57 -0.78 9.22
N ILE A 113 12.81 0.48 9.58
CA ILE A 113 12.84 1.61 8.65
C ILE A 113 13.99 1.45 7.64
N GLU A 114 15.17 1.02 8.10
CA GLU A 114 16.34 0.78 7.25
C GLU A 114 16.10 -0.37 6.26
N ILE A 115 15.47 -1.48 6.71
CA ILE A 115 15.13 -2.61 5.84
C ILE A 115 14.15 -2.16 4.74
N LEU A 116 13.03 -1.51 5.12
CA LEU A 116 12.05 -1.01 4.16
C LEU A 116 12.69 -0.05 3.16
N SER A 117 13.58 0.84 3.62
CA SER A 117 14.27 1.80 2.76
C SER A 117 15.20 1.14 1.75
N ARG A 118 15.96 0.11 2.16
CA ARG A 118 16.83 -0.64 1.24
C ARG A 118 16.06 -1.34 0.12
N HIS A 119 14.83 -1.78 0.43
CA HIS A 119 13.95 -2.45 -0.54
C HIS A 119 13.04 -1.49 -1.32
N ASN A 120 13.15 -0.16 -1.10
CA ASN A 120 12.25 0.84 -1.68
C ASN A 120 10.76 0.49 -1.44
N ALA A 121 10.45 -0.07 -0.26
CA ALA A 121 9.12 -0.43 0.17
C ALA A 121 8.53 0.69 1.04
N ALA A 122 7.38 1.23 0.67
CA ALA A 122 6.78 2.34 1.40
C ALA A 122 6.19 1.88 2.74
N LEU A 123 6.63 2.47 3.85
CA LEU A 123 5.94 2.34 5.13
C LEU A 123 4.65 3.14 5.07
N VAL A 124 3.52 2.48 5.31
CA VAL A 124 2.20 3.09 5.16
C VAL A 124 1.91 4.07 6.29
N MET A 125 1.57 5.30 5.96
CA MET A 125 1.00 6.25 6.89
C MET A 125 -0.50 5.95 7.05
N ALA A 126 -0.89 5.27 8.15
CA ALA A 126 -2.28 4.84 8.36
C ALA A 126 -2.94 5.60 9.50
N ASP A 127 -3.94 6.45 9.19
CA ASP A 127 -4.82 6.98 10.23
C ASP A 127 -5.89 5.94 10.57
N SER A 128 -5.74 5.33 11.72
CA SER A 128 -6.63 4.30 12.26
C SER A 128 -7.38 4.76 13.52
N ALA A 129 -7.55 6.07 13.73
CA ALA A 129 -8.14 6.65 14.94
C ALA A 129 -7.45 6.14 16.24
N GLY A 130 -6.14 5.99 16.21
CA GLY A 130 -5.35 5.50 17.35
C GLY A 130 -5.47 4.01 17.66
N LYS A 131 -6.17 3.23 16.83
CA LYS A 131 -6.31 1.78 17.02
C LYS A 131 -5.01 1.02 16.73
N HIS A 132 -4.20 1.50 15.81
CA HIS A 132 -2.91 0.96 15.43
C HIS A 132 -1.86 2.07 15.46
N PRO A 133 -0.57 1.72 15.54
CA PRO A 133 0.50 2.70 15.47
C PRO A 133 0.39 3.57 14.21
N PHE A 134 0.79 4.82 14.32
CA PHE A 134 0.94 5.73 13.21
C PHE A 134 2.45 5.88 12.91
N PHE A 135 2.83 5.56 11.68
CA PHE A 135 4.20 5.72 11.19
C PHE A 135 4.26 6.92 10.26
N ASP A 136 5.25 7.78 10.41
CA ASP A 136 5.43 9.03 9.63
C ASP A 136 6.74 9.03 8.83
N GLU A 137 7.42 7.90 8.78
CA GLU A 137 8.69 7.74 8.10
C GLU A 137 8.49 7.47 6.61
N VAL A 138 9.33 8.09 5.79
CA VAL A 138 9.35 7.92 4.33
C VAL A 138 10.46 6.95 3.97
N THR A 139 10.11 5.76 3.51
CA THR A 139 11.04 4.65 3.23
C THR A 139 11.16 4.29 1.75
N ALA A 140 10.43 4.97 0.85
CA ALA A 140 10.44 4.68 -0.58
C ALA A 140 10.46 5.97 -1.42
N ASP A 141 10.64 5.84 -2.73
CA ASP A 141 10.53 6.92 -3.69
C ASP A 141 9.10 7.41 -3.93
N PHE A 142 8.14 6.77 -3.29
CA PHE A 142 6.73 7.15 -3.25
C PHE A 142 6.19 7.06 -1.82
N THR A 143 5.00 7.62 -1.58
CA THR A 143 4.30 7.59 -0.29
C THR A 143 2.95 6.89 -0.44
N TYR A 144 2.59 6.10 0.57
CA TYR A 144 1.31 5.39 0.62
C TYR A 144 0.56 5.75 1.90
N VAL A 145 -0.64 6.29 1.76
CA VAL A 145 -1.47 6.76 2.87
C VAL A 145 -2.80 6.02 2.89
N ARG A 146 -3.25 5.63 4.08
CA ARG A 146 -4.58 5.05 4.30
C ARG A 146 -5.34 5.80 5.37
N LEU A 147 -6.50 6.31 5.02
CA LEU A 147 -7.36 7.14 5.85
C LEU A 147 -8.62 6.36 6.22
N HIS A 148 -8.56 5.69 7.37
CA HIS A 148 -9.63 4.79 7.81
C HIS A 148 -10.82 5.51 8.47
N GLY A 149 -10.71 6.83 8.72
CA GLY A 149 -11.71 7.62 9.44
C GLY A 149 -11.39 7.78 10.93
N SER A 150 -11.56 9.00 11.44
CA SER A 150 -11.32 9.37 12.83
C SER A 150 -12.48 10.25 13.31
N PRO A 151 -13.01 10.07 14.52
CA PRO A 151 -12.56 9.18 15.61
C PRO A 151 -13.05 7.72 15.51
N ARG A 152 -13.90 7.37 14.56
CA ARG A 152 -14.42 6.00 14.37
C ARG A 152 -13.98 5.45 13.03
N ILE A 153 -13.11 4.43 13.05
CA ILE A 153 -12.57 3.80 11.84
C ILE A 153 -13.68 3.26 10.94
N TYR A 154 -13.49 3.38 9.63
CA TYR A 154 -14.38 2.98 8.54
C TYR A 154 -15.69 3.77 8.46
N TYR A 155 -16.01 4.63 9.44
CA TYR A 155 -17.30 5.29 9.54
C TYR A 155 -17.23 6.82 9.52
N SER A 156 -16.29 7.42 10.29
CA SER A 156 -16.28 8.88 10.47
C SER A 156 -15.86 9.63 9.21
N ASN A 157 -16.50 10.76 9.01
CA ASN A 157 -16.09 11.76 8.03
C ASN A 157 -14.83 12.48 8.53
N TYR A 158 -13.91 12.80 7.61
CA TYR A 158 -12.86 13.78 7.88
C TYR A 158 -13.43 15.19 7.73
N SER A 159 -13.18 16.05 8.71
CA SER A 159 -13.52 17.48 8.59
C SER A 159 -12.60 18.15 7.57
N GLU A 160 -12.96 19.34 7.13
CA GLU A 160 -12.12 20.17 6.26
C GLU A 160 -10.76 20.45 6.93
N ALA A 161 -10.75 20.72 8.24
CA ALA A 161 -9.51 20.92 8.99
C ALA A 161 -8.62 19.67 9.04
N ASP A 162 -9.20 18.47 9.14
CA ASP A 162 -8.44 17.22 9.07
C ASP A 162 -7.83 17.02 7.66
N LEU A 163 -8.58 17.32 6.61
CA LEU A 163 -8.10 17.20 5.23
C LEU A 163 -7.03 18.25 4.92
N GLU A 164 -7.17 19.49 5.44
CA GLU A 164 -6.12 20.51 5.36
C GLU A 164 -4.83 20.06 6.08
N ALA A 165 -4.93 19.42 7.24
CA ALA A 165 -3.77 18.88 7.94
C ALA A 165 -3.10 17.76 7.12
N TRP A 166 -3.87 16.91 6.44
CA TRP A 166 -3.33 15.92 5.53
C TRP A 166 -2.70 16.54 4.28
N ALA A 167 -3.35 17.54 3.67
CA ALA A 167 -2.77 18.28 2.56
C ALA A 167 -1.43 18.93 2.96
N ALA A 168 -1.35 19.58 4.12
CA ALA A 168 -0.12 20.17 4.65
C ALA A 168 1.00 19.14 4.83
N ARG A 169 0.68 17.89 5.21
CA ARG A 169 1.64 16.79 5.34
C ARG A 169 2.14 16.28 3.98
N LEU A 170 1.27 16.26 2.97
CA LEU A 170 1.60 15.74 1.65
C LEU A 170 2.38 16.76 0.80
N ARG A 171 2.14 18.06 0.96
CA ARG A 171 2.78 19.14 0.17
C ARG A 171 4.31 19.02 0.09
N PRO A 172 5.06 18.86 1.19
CA PRO A 172 6.53 18.74 1.11
C PRO A 172 6.99 17.50 0.32
N LEU A 173 6.19 16.43 0.32
CA LEU A 173 6.50 15.20 -0.43
C LEU A 173 6.27 15.40 -1.93
N LEU A 174 5.19 16.10 -2.29
CA LEU A 174 4.87 16.47 -3.67
C LEU A 174 5.90 17.48 -4.22
N GLU A 175 6.35 18.45 -3.41
CA GLU A 175 7.35 19.46 -3.79
C GLU A 175 8.68 18.85 -4.23
N VAL A 176 9.06 17.70 -3.68
CA VAL A 176 10.25 16.96 -4.10
C VAL A 176 9.98 15.97 -5.24
N GLY A 177 8.79 16.02 -5.86
CA GLY A 177 8.40 15.15 -6.99
C GLY A 177 8.04 13.73 -6.60
N ARG A 178 7.66 13.48 -5.36
CA ARG A 178 7.28 12.15 -4.87
C ARG A 178 5.83 11.83 -5.20
N ASP A 179 5.57 10.67 -5.78
CA ASP A 179 4.21 10.16 -5.95
C ASP A 179 3.57 9.89 -4.59
N CYS A 180 2.34 10.38 -4.37
CA CYS A 180 1.57 10.13 -3.17
C CYS A 180 0.27 9.39 -3.49
N TYR A 181 0.16 8.15 -3.02
CA TYR A 181 -1.05 7.32 -3.14
C TYR A 181 -1.87 7.44 -1.87
N VAL A 182 -3.07 8.00 -1.97
CA VAL A 182 -3.94 8.23 -0.80
C VAL A 182 -5.26 7.48 -0.97
N TYR A 183 -5.55 6.59 -0.04
CA TYR A 183 -6.76 5.77 -0.04
C TYR A 183 -7.64 6.08 1.16
N PHE A 184 -8.90 6.39 0.91
CA PHE A 184 -9.91 6.60 1.94
C PHE A 184 -10.71 5.34 2.17
N ASP A 185 -10.62 4.79 3.39
CA ASP A 185 -11.32 3.56 3.81
C ASP A 185 -12.56 3.82 4.67
N ASN A 186 -12.97 5.08 4.86
CA ASN A 186 -14.17 5.46 5.62
C ASN A 186 -15.45 5.32 4.78
N THR A 187 -15.64 4.13 4.24
CA THR A 187 -16.67 3.82 3.24
C THR A 187 -18.03 3.45 3.83
N ALA A 188 -18.12 3.09 5.13
CA ALA A 188 -19.34 2.56 5.73
C ALA A 188 -20.52 3.53 5.71
N ALA A 189 -20.27 4.85 5.81
CA ALA A 189 -21.27 5.91 5.67
C ALA A 189 -21.15 6.68 4.32
N GLY A 190 -20.32 6.20 3.39
CA GLY A 190 -20.18 6.80 2.06
C GLY A 190 -19.32 8.08 2.01
N HIS A 191 -18.53 8.37 3.03
CA HIS A 191 -17.74 9.60 3.10
C HIS A 191 -16.47 9.59 2.23
N ALA A 192 -15.91 8.42 1.98
CA ALA A 192 -14.62 8.27 1.28
C ALA A 192 -14.54 9.04 -0.05
N PRO A 193 -15.51 8.96 -0.98
CA PRO A 193 -15.42 9.70 -2.25
C PRO A 193 -15.38 11.22 -2.06
N THR A 194 -16.23 11.75 -1.15
CA THR A 194 -16.28 13.19 -0.89
C THR A 194 -14.98 13.68 -0.26
N ASN A 195 -14.43 12.93 0.71
CA ASN A 195 -13.16 13.29 1.34
C ASN A 195 -12.00 13.23 0.33
N ALA A 196 -11.98 12.24 -0.56
CA ALA A 196 -10.97 12.15 -1.60
C ALA A 196 -11.01 13.38 -2.53
N LEU A 197 -12.20 13.74 -3.04
CA LEU A 197 -12.38 14.92 -3.89
C LEU A 197 -12.01 16.24 -3.18
N THR A 198 -12.31 16.34 -1.87
CA THR A 198 -11.94 17.53 -1.10
C THR A 198 -10.42 17.63 -0.93
N LEU A 199 -9.75 16.53 -0.58
CA LEU A 199 -8.28 16.52 -0.49
C LEU A 199 -7.63 16.82 -1.84
N GLU A 200 -8.15 16.23 -2.91
CA GLU A 200 -7.73 16.50 -4.28
C GLU A 200 -7.83 18.00 -4.59
N HIS A 201 -8.97 18.62 -4.31
CA HIS A 201 -9.17 20.05 -4.55
C HIS A 201 -8.22 20.95 -3.75
N LEU A 202 -7.94 20.59 -2.49
CA LEU A 202 -6.98 21.32 -1.65
C LEU A 202 -5.55 21.27 -2.22
N LEU A 203 -5.16 20.13 -2.78
CA LEU A 203 -3.84 19.95 -3.41
C LEU A 203 -3.79 20.57 -4.82
N ASP A 204 -4.86 20.47 -5.63
CA ASP A 204 -4.95 21.05 -6.97
C ASP A 204 -4.88 22.59 -6.91
N ALA A 205 -5.48 23.22 -5.90
CA ALA A 205 -5.38 24.66 -5.66
C ALA A 205 -3.93 25.14 -5.49
N ASP A 206 -3.01 24.26 -5.11
CA ASP A 206 -1.57 24.50 -5.03
C ASP A 206 -0.83 24.22 -6.35
N GLY A 207 -1.54 23.78 -7.41
CA GLY A 207 -0.98 23.52 -8.75
C GLY A 207 -0.37 22.12 -8.93
N TRP A 208 -0.69 21.15 -8.04
CA TRP A 208 -0.23 19.77 -8.18
C TRP A 208 -1.10 19.03 -9.21
N ALA A 209 -0.44 18.33 -10.14
CA ALA A 209 -1.16 17.44 -11.06
C ALA A 209 -1.73 16.25 -10.30
N ILE A 210 -3.05 16.22 -10.12
CA ILE A 210 -3.78 15.13 -9.51
C ILE A 210 -4.41 14.34 -10.64
N GLY A 211 -3.97 13.10 -10.81
CA GLY A 211 -4.50 12.21 -11.83
C GLY A 211 -4.32 10.77 -11.44
N GLY A 212 -5.35 9.98 -11.60
CA GLY A 212 -5.22 8.53 -11.53
C GLY A 212 -4.20 8.08 -12.58
N GLY A 213 -3.07 7.55 -12.11
CA GLY A 213 -2.08 6.78 -12.84
C GLY A 213 -1.85 7.14 -14.31
N ALA A 214 -1.32 8.32 -14.59
CA ALA A 214 -0.82 8.60 -15.92
C ALA A 214 0.64 8.14 -15.98
N ALA A 215 0.91 7.25 -16.94
CA ALA A 215 2.22 6.76 -17.26
C ALA A 215 3.24 7.90 -17.36
N ALA A 216 4.34 7.76 -16.62
CA ALA A 216 5.54 8.52 -16.90
C ALA A 216 6.01 8.19 -18.33
N SER A 217 6.12 9.20 -19.15
CA SER A 217 6.69 9.15 -20.49
C SER A 217 8.18 8.85 -20.49
#